data_a560efd8280c9ae6b6bf5018b60ed9d1
#
_entry.id   a560efd8280c9ae6b6bf5018b60ed9d1
#
_cell.length_a   1.000
_cell.length_b   1.000
_cell.length_c   1.000
_cell.angle_alpha   90.00
_cell.angle_beta   90.00
_cell.angle_gamma   90.00
#
_symmetry.space_group_name_H-M   'P 1'
#
loop_
_entity.id
_entity.type
_entity.pdbx_description
1 polymer ?
#
loop_
_entity_poly.entity_id
_entity_poly.type
_entity_poly.pdbx_seq_one_letter_code
_entity_poly.pdbx_strand_id
1 'polypeptide(L)' 'MEDFINRTYTKKELGLMYFPESMPRTAVNHLMSWIRRCQPLWDELQQMGYEKTCKSFTPKQVKAIIDNLGEPGA' A
#
# COMPACT_ATOMS: atom_id res chain seq x y z
N MET A 1 -16.82 0.77 3.22
CA MET A 1 -15.61 0.20 3.79
C MET A 1 -15.15 -1.05 3.06
N GLU A 2 -16.07 -1.97 2.81
CA GLU A 2 -15.75 -3.17 2.05
C GLU A 2 -15.28 -2.82 0.63
N ASP A 3 -15.86 -1.79 0.05
CA ASP A 3 -15.49 -1.34 -1.28
C ASP A 3 -14.05 -0.84 -1.35
N PHE A 4 -13.53 -0.36 -0.25
CA PHE A 4 -12.16 0.10 -0.16
C PHE A 4 -11.17 -1.02 -0.51
N ILE A 5 -11.42 -2.22 0.01
CA ILE A 5 -10.49 -3.34 -0.13
C ILE A 5 -10.66 -4.07 -1.46
N ASN A 6 -11.82 -3.93 -2.10
CA ASN A 6 -12.18 -4.71 -3.29
C ASN A 6 -11.84 -4.03 -4.61
N ARG A 7 -10.79 -3.20 -4.63
CA ARG A 7 -10.38 -2.56 -5.87
C ARG A 7 -8.85 -2.44 -5.93
N THR A 8 -8.37 -2.23 -7.14
CA THR A 8 -6.97 -1.94 -7.38
C THR A 8 -6.71 -0.47 -7.08
N TYR A 9 -5.64 -0.20 -6.37
CA TYR A 9 -5.18 1.16 -6.10
C TYR A 9 -3.81 1.35 -6.70
N THR A 10 -3.55 2.53 -7.28
CA THR A 10 -2.19 2.88 -7.66
C THR A 10 -1.42 3.19 -6.39
N LYS A 11 -0.09 3.08 -6.47
CA LYS A 11 0.77 3.47 -5.34
C LYS A 11 0.50 4.91 -4.92
N LYS A 12 0.29 5.77 -5.89
CA LYS A 12 -0.02 7.18 -5.66
C LYS A 12 -1.33 7.34 -4.89
N GLU A 13 -2.38 6.66 -5.33
CA GLU A 13 -3.67 6.73 -4.65
C GLU A 13 -3.56 6.26 -3.21
N LEU A 14 -3.00 5.07 -3.01
CA LEU A 14 -2.90 4.51 -1.68
C LEU A 14 -1.98 5.35 -0.79
N GLY A 15 -0.87 5.82 -1.34
CA GLY A 15 0.05 6.69 -0.61
C GLY A 15 -0.64 7.95 -0.12
N LEU A 16 -1.44 8.59 -0.97
CA LEU A 16 -2.17 9.80 -0.59
C LEU A 16 -3.28 9.53 0.42
N MET A 17 -3.81 8.32 0.46
CA MET A 17 -4.78 7.95 1.49
C MET A 17 -4.13 7.86 2.87
N TYR A 18 -2.90 7.36 2.93
CA TYR A 18 -2.14 7.30 4.19
C TYR A 18 -1.53 8.64 4.57
N PHE A 19 -1.11 9.42 3.59
CA PHE A 19 -0.42 10.69 3.81
C PHE A 19 -1.06 11.79 2.95
N PRO A 20 -2.30 12.20 3.28
CA PRO A 20 -3.06 13.11 2.43
C PRO A 20 -2.46 14.51 2.33
N GLU A 21 -1.63 14.90 3.29
CA GLU A 21 -1.01 16.21 3.29
C GLU A 21 0.34 16.24 2.56
N SER A 22 0.84 15.08 2.16
CA SER A 22 2.09 14.99 1.44
C SER A 22 1.89 15.13 -0.06
N MET A 23 2.94 15.53 -0.75
CA MET A 23 2.91 15.49 -2.21
C MET A 23 2.87 14.03 -2.67
N PRO A 24 2.27 13.74 -3.84
CA PRO A 24 2.10 12.36 -4.29
C PRO A 24 3.41 11.53 -4.27
N ARG A 25 4.49 12.10 -4.75
CA ARG A 25 5.78 11.42 -4.77
C ARG A 25 6.26 11.10 -3.35
N THR A 26 6.15 12.07 -2.46
CA THR A 26 6.55 11.90 -1.06
C THR A 26 5.65 10.86 -0.38
N ALA A 27 4.35 10.92 -0.64
CA ALA A 27 3.40 9.95 -0.08
C ALA A 27 3.76 8.52 -0.49
N VAL A 28 4.09 8.31 -1.76
CA VAL A 28 4.49 6.99 -2.25
C VAL A 28 5.78 6.53 -1.55
N ASN A 29 6.76 7.42 -1.44
CA ASN A 29 8.03 7.08 -0.79
C ASN A 29 7.83 6.70 0.67
N HIS A 30 6.98 7.42 1.39
CA HIS A 30 6.67 7.10 2.79
C HIS A 30 5.96 5.76 2.91
N LEU A 31 4.97 5.53 2.06
CA LEU A 31 4.23 4.27 2.08
C LEU A 31 5.16 3.09 1.80
N MET A 32 6.00 3.19 0.80
CA MET A 32 6.94 2.12 0.45
C MET A 32 7.96 1.89 1.56
N SER A 33 8.39 2.94 2.23
CA SER A 33 9.29 2.83 3.37
C SER A 33 8.65 2.02 4.51
N TRP A 34 7.38 2.31 4.82
CA TRP A 34 6.65 1.58 5.84
C TRP A 34 6.48 0.10 5.46
N ILE A 35 6.15 -0.16 4.21
CA ILE A 35 5.98 -1.52 3.71
C ILE A 35 7.28 -2.31 3.86
N ARG A 36 8.40 -1.72 3.48
CA ARG A 36 9.71 -2.38 3.58
C ARG A 36 10.13 -2.66 5.00
N ARG A 37 9.76 -1.78 5.94
CA ARG A 37 10.08 -1.96 7.35
C ARG A 37 9.26 -3.05 8.00
N CYS A 38 8.07 -3.31 7.47
CA CYS A 38 7.22 -4.37 7.98
C CYS A 38 7.59 -5.66 7.24
N GLN A 39 8.53 -6.41 7.80
CA GLN A 39 9.07 -7.61 7.17
C GLN A 39 7.99 -8.64 6.79
N PRO A 40 7.04 -8.96 7.68
CA PRO A 40 5.97 -9.90 7.31
C PRO A 40 5.16 -9.42 6.10
N LEU A 41 4.87 -8.14 6.03
CA LEU A 41 4.14 -7.56 4.91
C LEU A 41 4.98 -7.62 3.62
N TRP A 42 6.23 -7.25 3.72
CA TRP A 42 7.13 -7.27 2.57
C TRP A 42 7.24 -8.67 1.98
N ASP A 43 7.43 -9.66 2.84
CA ASP A 43 7.52 -11.06 2.42
C ASP A 43 6.21 -11.52 1.77
N GLU A 44 5.08 -11.15 2.34
CA GLU A 44 3.77 -11.50 1.81
C GLU A 44 3.56 -10.91 0.42
N LEU A 45 3.93 -9.65 0.22
CA LEU A 45 3.82 -9.01 -1.08
C LEU A 45 4.71 -9.68 -2.12
N GLN A 46 5.91 -10.09 -1.73
CA GLN A 46 6.82 -10.81 -2.63
C GLN A 46 6.20 -12.13 -3.06
N GLN A 47 5.55 -12.83 -2.15
CA GLN A 47 4.90 -14.10 -2.46
C GLN A 47 3.71 -13.90 -3.41
N MET A 48 3.09 -12.73 -3.38
CA MET A 48 2.00 -12.40 -4.28
C MET A 48 2.47 -11.94 -5.65
N GLY A 49 3.79 -11.95 -5.90
CA GLY A 49 4.35 -11.51 -7.17
C GLY A 49 4.55 -10.01 -7.31
N TYR A 50 4.56 -9.29 -6.20
CA TYR A 50 4.81 -7.85 -6.24
C TYR A 50 6.25 -7.57 -6.70
N GLU A 51 6.39 -6.64 -7.64
CA GLU A 51 7.69 -6.20 -8.14
C GLU A 51 7.81 -4.68 -8.00
N LYS A 52 9.06 -4.20 -7.94
CA LYS A 52 9.33 -2.76 -7.84
C LYS A 52 8.75 -1.97 -9.01
N THR A 53 8.63 -2.61 -10.17
CA THR A 53 8.10 -1.98 -11.37
C THR A 53 6.57 -1.87 -11.36
N CYS A 54 5.89 -2.58 -10.46
CA CYS A 54 4.44 -2.49 -10.34
C CYS A 54 4.06 -1.09 -9.87
N LYS A 55 3.14 -0.46 -10.60
CA LYS A 55 2.68 0.89 -10.27
C LYS A 55 1.41 0.89 -9.45
N SER A 56 0.82 -0.27 -9.25
CA SER A 56 -0.44 -0.38 -8.52
C SER A 56 -0.43 -1.64 -7.65
N PHE A 57 -1.37 -1.67 -6.71
CA PHE A 57 -1.57 -2.81 -5.84
C PHE A 57 -2.90 -3.47 -6.18
N THR A 58 -2.90 -4.81 -6.29
CA THR A 58 -4.12 -5.58 -6.47
C THR A 58 -4.96 -5.54 -5.18
N PRO A 59 -6.25 -5.88 -5.24
CA PRO A 59 -7.07 -5.94 -4.02
C PRO A 59 -6.46 -6.81 -2.93
N LYS A 60 -5.85 -7.93 -3.27
CA LYS A 60 -5.21 -8.80 -2.29
C LYS A 60 -4.01 -8.12 -1.63
N GLN A 61 -3.22 -7.41 -2.43
CA GLN A 61 -2.08 -6.67 -1.91
C GLN A 61 -2.53 -5.51 -1.02
N VAL A 62 -3.58 -4.81 -1.42
CA VAL A 62 -4.15 -3.73 -0.61
C VAL A 62 -4.62 -4.27 0.73
N LYS A 63 -5.29 -5.42 0.74
CA LYS A 63 -5.74 -6.04 1.98
C LYS A 63 -4.57 -6.38 2.89
N ALA A 64 -3.51 -6.94 2.34
CA ALA A 64 -2.32 -7.27 3.12
C ALA A 64 -1.69 -6.02 3.74
N ILE A 65 -1.62 -4.94 2.98
CA ILE A 65 -1.07 -3.67 3.47
C ILE A 65 -1.92 -3.15 4.63
N ILE A 66 -3.23 -3.14 4.47
CA ILE A 66 -4.14 -2.65 5.50
C ILE A 66 -4.08 -3.52 6.75
N ASP A 67 -4.03 -4.84 6.58
CA ASP A 67 -3.95 -5.76 7.71
C ASP A 67 -2.69 -5.55 8.54
N ASN A 68 -1.61 -5.15 7.91
CA ASN A 68 -0.33 -4.97 8.60
C ASN A 68 -0.07 -3.53 9.06
N LEU A 69 -0.50 -2.55 8.28
CA LEU A 69 -0.24 -1.13 8.57
C LEU A 69 -1.43 -0.41 9.18
N GLY A 70 -2.61 -0.99 9.11
CA GLY A 70 -3.83 -0.33 9.55
C GLY A 70 -4.50 0.42 8.40
N GLU A 71 -5.74 0.83 8.61
CA GLU A 71 -6.49 1.56 7.60
C GLU A 71 -6.01 3.00 7.48
N PRO A 72 -5.98 3.55 6.25
CA PRO A 72 -5.62 4.95 6.07
C PRO A 72 -6.64 5.86 6.77
N GLY A 73 -6.15 6.87 7.44
CA GLY A 73 -7.02 7.83 8.12
C GLY A 73 -7.52 7.39 9.47
N ALA A 74 -7.10 6.24 9.92
CA ALA A 74 -7.50 5.73 11.24
C ALA A 74 -6.62 6.30 12.36
#